data_23b5f9e8ce770de5712ef1e6b8d64104
#
_entry.id   23b5f9e8ce770de5712ef1e6b8d64104
#
_cell.length_a   1.000
_cell.length_b   1.000
_cell.length_c   1.000
_cell.angle_alpha   90.00
_cell.angle_beta   90.00
_cell.angle_gamma   90.00
#
_symmetry.space_group_name_H-M   'P 1'
#
loop_
_entity.id
_entity.type
_entity.pdbx_description
1 polymer ?
#
loop_
_entity_poly.entity_id
_entity_poly.type
_entity_poly.pdbx_seq_one_letter_code
_entity_poly.pdbx_strand_id
1 'polypeptide(L)'
;MVNNMKKVLFICPSFFEYHKMIKQKIMECGYDVDYFDDRPKMGTIYKGLLRVNKNILKKKIEKYFNEILKKTTNVSYEKVIVILGQSFNDTHFLKLKSVHSESEFIYYTWDAITNFPNTLESSKIFDRAYSFDPNDCDKYDHLKYLPLFYSKKYDDVEEVEKNDKVLIFTTIKKGKLRQIEQIESDISKYKKVDKRLFLQSKLVFWYYKLFDADFKKYRMKDFVYTRTNYSDACKLMKEYSYIVDVPMNNQNGLTIRTMEAIEFRTKLITTNKNIVESDLYNSSNVIIYPNIEEAFFKEKFKIVDNEKYYINNFVKILLGI
;
A
#
# COMPACT_ATOMS: atom_id res chain seq x y z
N MET A 1 14.81 24.67 30.22
CA MET A 1 15.46 23.89 29.17
C MET A 1 14.47 23.77 28.04
N VAL A 2 14.73 24.36 26.88
CA VAL A 2 13.89 24.17 25.71
C VAL A 2 14.10 22.70 25.31
N ASN A 3 13.07 21.90 25.49
CA ASN A 3 13.08 20.51 25.04
C ASN A 3 13.12 20.57 23.51
N ASN A 4 14.32 20.47 22.92
CA ASN A 4 14.49 20.48 21.47
C ASN A 4 13.88 19.18 20.94
N MET A 5 12.61 19.24 20.50
CA MET A 5 11.88 18.07 20.01
C MET A 5 12.66 17.50 18.83
N LYS A 6 12.98 16.21 18.89
CA LYS A 6 13.68 15.48 17.82
C LYS A 6 12.88 15.58 16.53
N LYS A 7 13.55 15.76 15.38
CA LYS A 7 12.89 15.93 14.10
C LYS A 7 13.12 14.76 13.17
N VAL A 8 12.09 14.45 12.37
CA VAL A 8 12.14 13.48 11.28
C VAL A 8 11.82 14.16 9.97
N LEU A 9 12.67 13.96 8.97
CA LEU A 9 12.34 14.23 7.58
C LEU A 9 11.65 13.00 7.00
N PHE A 10 10.39 13.13 6.59
CA PHE A 10 9.57 12.03 6.10
C PHE A 10 9.18 12.24 4.64
N ILE A 11 9.70 11.41 3.74
CA ILE A 11 9.41 11.42 2.29
C ILE A 11 8.59 10.18 1.95
N CYS A 12 7.35 10.35 1.51
CA CYS A 12 6.44 9.25 1.28
C CYS A 12 5.37 9.63 0.26
N PRO A 13 4.97 8.75 -0.68
CA PRO A 13 3.88 9.05 -1.61
C PRO A 13 2.56 9.29 -0.88
N SER A 14 1.81 10.30 -1.33
CA SER A 14 0.46 10.57 -0.84
C SER A 14 -0.54 9.54 -1.38
N PHE A 15 -0.59 8.38 -0.74
CA PHE A 15 -1.40 7.25 -1.17
C PHE A 15 -2.38 6.85 -0.06
N PHE A 16 -3.69 6.79 -0.33
CA PHE A 16 -4.77 6.36 0.58
C PHE A 16 -4.67 6.89 2.01
N GLU A 17 -4.12 8.10 2.21
CA GLU A 17 -3.90 8.74 3.52
C GLU A 17 -2.88 8.05 4.44
N TYR A 18 -2.27 6.93 4.05
CA TYR A 18 -1.28 6.21 4.88
C TYR A 18 -0.11 7.10 5.30
N HIS A 19 0.36 8.00 4.42
CA HIS A 19 1.39 9.00 4.78
C HIS A 19 0.97 9.89 5.95
N LYS A 20 -0.31 10.27 6.06
CA LYS A 20 -0.82 11.06 7.19
C LYS A 20 -0.84 10.23 8.47
N MET A 21 -1.27 8.96 8.38
CA MET A 21 -1.35 8.06 9.52
C MET A 21 0.04 7.73 10.06
N ILE A 22 1.01 7.42 9.17
CA ILE A 22 2.40 7.18 9.56
C ILE A 22 2.99 8.44 10.17
N LYS A 23 2.81 9.62 9.54
CA LYS A 23 3.26 10.91 10.10
C LYS A 23 2.71 11.11 11.50
N GLN A 24 1.41 10.93 11.69
CA GLN A 24 0.77 11.09 13.00
C GLN A 24 1.39 10.16 14.04
N LYS A 25 1.62 8.89 13.69
CA LYS A 25 2.24 7.92 14.62
C LYS A 25 3.70 8.24 14.95
N ILE A 26 4.46 8.79 14.02
CA ILE A 26 5.80 9.31 14.28
C ILE A 26 5.72 10.48 15.28
N MET A 27 4.74 11.38 15.12
CA MET A 27 4.53 12.49 16.06
C MET A 27 4.10 12.00 17.45
N GLU A 28 3.26 10.97 17.53
CA GLU A 28 2.86 10.33 18.79
C GLU A 28 4.06 9.67 19.52
N CYS A 29 5.11 9.31 18.78
CA CYS A 29 6.39 8.85 19.35
C CYS A 29 7.32 10.00 19.82
N GLY A 30 6.85 11.25 19.81
CA GLY A 30 7.58 12.42 20.34
C GLY A 30 8.49 13.12 19.33
N TYR A 31 8.31 12.89 18.03
CA TYR A 31 9.05 13.57 16.97
C TYR A 31 8.23 14.69 16.32
N ASP A 32 8.89 15.77 15.92
CA ASP A 32 8.36 16.73 14.95
C ASP A 32 8.64 16.21 13.53
N VAL A 33 7.71 16.39 12.58
CA VAL A 33 7.80 15.74 11.27
C VAL A 33 7.61 16.73 10.12
N ASP A 34 8.68 16.93 9.36
CA ASP A 34 8.62 17.59 8.05
C ASP A 34 8.30 16.56 6.96
N TYR A 35 7.13 16.67 6.36
CA TYR A 35 6.65 15.74 5.33
C TYR A 35 6.75 16.31 3.93
N PHE A 36 7.25 15.49 2.99
CA PHE A 36 7.22 15.75 1.55
C PHE A 36 6.68 14.53 0.79
N ASP A 37 5.86 14.79 -0.24
CA ASP A 37 5.50 13.74 -1.19
C ASP A 37 6.75 13.30 -1.96
N ASP A 38 6.87 12.03 -2.32
CA ASP A 38 7.97 11.53 -3.17
C ASP A 38 7.85 12.00 -4.62
N ARG A 39 6.75 12.68 -4.96
CA ARG A 39 6.43 13.15 -6.31
C ARG A 39 6.04 14.62 -6.31
N PRO A 40 6.54 15.42 -7.28
CA PRO A 40 6.02 16.77 -7.45
C PRO A 40 4.53 16.75 -7.76
N LYS A 41 3.78 17.73 -7.23
CA LYS A 41 2.36 17.88 -7.58
C LYS A 41 2.22 18.06 -9.08
N MET A 42 1.55 17.10 -9.72
CA MET A 42 1.33 17.10 -11.16
C MET A 42 -0.16 17.21 -11.47
N GLY A 43 -0.56 18.27 -12.20
CA GLY A 43 -1.91 18.40 -12.74
C GLY A 43 -2.22 17.29 -13.76
N THR A 44 -3.50 17.11 -14.07
CA THR A 44 -4.02 16.04 -14.95
C THR A 44 -3.35 16.05 -16.34
N ILE A 45 -3.01 17.22 -16.86
CA ILE A 45 -2.35 17.43 -18.15
C ILE A 45 -0.92 16.85 -18.16
N TYR A 46 -0.17 16.97 -17.05
CA TYR A 46 1.18 16.43 -16.94
C TYR A 46 1.22 14.89 -16.93
N LYS A 47 0.20 14.24 -16.40
CA LYS A 47 0.09 12.76 -16.45
C LYS A 47 -0.04 12.23 -17.87
N GLY A 48 -0.62 13.03 -18.77
CA GLY A 48 -0.69 12.74 -20.22
C GLY A 48 0.67 12.98 -20.94
N LEU A 49 1.35 14.08 -20.62
CA LEU A 49 2.64 14.45 -21.20
C LEU A 49 3.78 13.52 -20.80
N LEU A 50 3.68 12.81 -19.66
CA LEU A 50 4.61 11.79 -19.22
C LEU A 50 4.84 10.66 -20.24
N ARG A 51 3.82 10.37 -21.05
CA ARG A 51 3.91 9.36 -22.12
C ARG A 51 4.67 9.87 -23.35
N VAL A 52 4.81 11.19 -23.49
CA VAL A 52 5.35 11.83 -24.71
C VAL A 52 6.79 12.33 -24.49
N ASN A 53 7.15 12.83 -23.30
CA ASN A 53 8.50 13.36 -23.06
C ASN A 53 9.00 13.18 -21.62
N LYS A 54 9.80 12.13 -21.39
CA LYS A 54 10.43 11.82 -20.10
C LYS A 54 11.38 12.94 -19.59
N ASN A 55 11.96 13.74 -20.49
CA ASN A 55 12.92 14.79 -20.11
C ASN A 55 12.24 15.97 -19.38
N ILE A 56 10.98 16.27 -19.69
CA ILE A 56 10.21 17.31 -18.98
C ILE A 56 10.00 16.90 -17.53
N LEU A 57 9.77 15.61 -17.31
CA LEU A 57 9.60 15.07 -15.96
C LEU A 57 10.89 15.19 -15.15
N LYS A 58 12.03 14.84 -15.73
CA LYS A 58 13.34 14.91 -15.07
C LYS A 58 13.62 16.32 -14.54
N LYS A 59 13.45 17.36 -15.36
CA LYS A 59 13.63 18.76 -14.93
C LYS A 59 12.69 19.16 -13.80
N LYS A 60 11.44 18.68 -13.82
CA LYS A 60 10.47 19.00 -12.78
C LYS A 60 10.78 18.27 -11.46
N ILE A 61 11.24 17.03 -11.53
CA ILE A 61 11.70 16.26 -10.37
C ILE A 61 12.91 16.95 -9.75
N GLU A 62 13.92 17.32 -10.56
CA GLU A 62 15.10 18.06 -10.11
C GLU A 62 14.73 19.37 -9.40
N LYS A 63 13.84 20.16 -10.01
CA LYS A 63 13.37 21.39 -9.37
C LYS A 63 12.71 21.11 -8.03
N TYR A 64 11.83 20.12 -7.97
CA TYR A 64 11.12 19.76 -6.75
C TYR A 64 12.06 19.23 -5.66
N PHE A 65 13.03 18.39 -6.04
CA PHE A 65 14.05 17.91 -5.12
C PHE A 65 14.89 19.06 -4.53
N ASN A 66 15.32 20.00 -5.39
CA ASN A 66 16.04 21.19 -4.93
C ASN A 66 15.20 22.09 -4.02
N GLU A 67 13.88 22.15 -4.21
CA GLU A 67 12.96 22.83 -3.28
C GLU A 67 12.91 22.12 -1.91
N ILE A 68 12.92 20.77 -1.88
CA ILE A 68 13.03 19.99 -0.63
C ILE A 68 14.36 20.33 0.05
N LEU A 69 15.49 20.22 -0.64
CA LEU A 69 16.80 20.53 -0.07
C LEU A 69 16.83 21.95 0.51
N LYS A 70 16.39 22.96 -0.25
CA LYS A 70 16.36 24.35 0.23
C LYS A 70 15.58 24.52 1.53
N LYS A 71 14.51 23.77 1.71
CA LYS A 71 13.67 23.85 2.93
C LYS A 71 14.28 23.09 4.11
N THR A 72 15.12 22.11 3.87
CA THR A 72 15.62 21.18 4.89
C THR A 72 17.09 21.43 5.28
N THR A 73 17.89 22.05 4.43
CA THR A 73 19.36 22.23 4.64
C THR A 73 19.73 22.82 6.02
N ASN A 74 18.93 23.73 6.56
CA ASN A 74 19.22 24.38 7.85
C ASN A 74 18.44 23.72 9.03
N VAL A 75 17.89 22.54 8.81
CA VAL A 75 17.14 21.80 9.84
C VAL A 75 17.95 20.56 10.22
N SER A 76 18.18 20.38 11.52
CA SER A 76 18.78 19.15 12.05
C SER A 76 17.70 18.08 12.20
N TYR A 77 17.83 16.98 11.48
CA TYR A 77 16.97 15.81 11.62
C TYR A 77 17.71 14.69 12.33
N GLU A 78 17.06 14.02 13.27
CA GLU A 78 17.59 12.77 13.83
C GLU A 78 17.47 11.62 12.83
N LYS A 79 16.38 11.62 12.07
CA LYS A 79 16.11 10.56 11.09
C LYS A 79 15.57 11.13 9.79
N VAL A 80 15.96 10.49 8.68
CA VAL A 80 15.39 10.68 7.34
C VAL A 80 14.73 9.38 6.92
N ILE A 81 13.40 9.37 6.84
CA ILE A 81 12.62 8.18 6.47
C ILE A 81 12.08 8.37 5.06
N VAL A 82 12.41 7.44 4.16
CA VAL A 82 11.93 7.43 2.78
C VAL A 82 11.12 6.15 2.54
N ILE A 83 9.85 6.33 2.17
CA ILE A 83 9.00 5.23 1.70
C ILE A 83 8.88 5.31 0.18
N LEU A 84 9.28 4.25 -0.50
CA LEU A 84 9.36 4.13 -1.97
C LEU A 84 10.33 5.10 -2.65
N GLY A 85 10.07 6.41 -2.64
CA GLY A 85 10.93 7.40 -3.25
C GLY A 85 11.06 7.28 -4.78
N GLN A 86 10.03 6.81 -5.48
CA GLN A 86 10.04 6.43 -6.91
C GLN A 86 10.51 7.52 -7.87
N SER A 87 10.29 8.79 -7.52
CA SER A 87 10.68 9.91 -8.39
C SER A 87 12.15 10.26 -8.26
N PHE A 88 12.79 9.84 -7.18
CA PHE A 88 14.18 10.14 -6.89
C PHE A 88 15.09 9.00 -7.34
N ASN A 89 16.36 9.30 -7.52
CA ASN A 89 17.41 8.35 -7.87
C ASN A 89 18.57 8.44 -6.89
N ASP A 90 19.58 7.63 -7.08
CA ASP A 90 20.75 7.51 -6.21
C ASP A 90 21.45 8.87 -6.01
N THR A 91 21.58 9.67 -7.06
CA THR A 91 22.21 11.01 -6.98
C THR A 91 21.43 11.93 -6.03
N HIS A 92 20.09 11.86 -6.04
CA HIS A 92 19.25 12.62 -5.13
C HIS A 92 19.46 12.17 -3.67
N PHE A 93 19.46 10.86 -3.42
CA PHE A 93 19.62 10.33 -2.07
C PHE A 93 21.04 10.56 -1.51
N LEU A 94 22.09 10.41 -2.33
CA LEU A 94 23.45 10.75 -1.93
C LEU A 94 23.58 12.24 -1.58
N LYS A 95 22.98 13.13 -2.37
CA LYS A 95 22.95 14.56 -2.08
C LYS A 95 22.17 14.87 -0.80
N LEU A 96 21.02 14.21 -0.58
CA LEU A 96 20.25 14.35 0.66
C LEU A 96 21.08 13.89 1.87
N LYS A 97 21.78 12.76 1.75
CA LYS A 97 22.64 12.20 2.80
C LYS A 97 23.85 13.11 3.09
N SER A 98 24.43 13.74 2.07
CA SER A 98 25.53 14.70 2.28
C SER A 98 25.09 15.98 3.00
N VAL A 99 23.84 16.41 2.81
CA VAL A 99 23.29 17.60 3.50
C VAL A 99 22.89 17.27 4.95
N HIS A 100 22.47 16.05 5.22
CA HIS A 100 22.00 15.59 6.54
C HIS A 100 22.88 14.44 7.05
N SER A 101 24.22 14.62 7.04
CA SER A 101 25.20 13.57 7.35
C SER A 101 25.07 12.98 8.76
N GLU A 102 24.54 13.75 9.72
CA GLU A 102 24.33 13.34 11.10
C GLU A 102 23.01 12.57 11.34
N SER A 103 22.16 12.50 10.31
CA SER A 103 20.87 11.82 10.39
C SER A 103 21.02 10.33 10.09
N GLU A 104 20.20 9.50 10.75
CA GLU A 104 20.02 8.11 10.36
C GLU A 104 19.07 8.01 9.19
N PHE A 105 19.48 7.37 8.10
CA PHE A 105 18.70 7.19 6.89
C PHE A 105 18.00 5.84 6.85
N ILE A 106 16.65 5.84 6.75
CA ILE A 106 15.81 4.65 6.77
C ILE A 106 14.98 4.57 5.49
N TYR A 107 15.06 3.42 4.83
CA TYR A 107 14.29 3.13 3.63
C TYR A 107 13.24 2.06 3.87
N TYR A 108 12.07 2.21 3.27
CA TYR A 108 11.05 1.18 3.25
C TYR A 108 10.38 1.10 1.87
N THR A 109 10.20 -0.11 1.35
CA THR A 109 9.37 -0.34 0.17
C THR A 109 8.11 -1.13 0.55
N TRP A 110 6.95 -0.60 0.19
CA TRP A 110 5.65 -1.27 0.30
C TRP A 110 5.17 -1.88 -1.02
N ASP A 111 6.04 -1.92 -2.01
CA ASP A 111 5.87 -2.63 -3.27
C ASP A 111 7.11 -3.52 -3.51
N ALA A 112 6.92 -4.68 -4.12
CA ALA A 112 8.04 -5.58 -4.43
C ALA A 112 9.07 -4.88 -5.34
N ILE A 113 10.36 -5.14 -5.11
CA ILE A 113 11.47 -4.60 -5.90
C ILE A 113 11.30 -4.91 -7.39
N THR A 114 10.74 -6.07 -7.73
CA THR A 114 10.44 -6.46 -9.12
C THR A 114 9.52 -5.48 -9.84
N ASN A 115 8.65 -4.78 -9.11
CA ASN A 115 7.76 -3.75 -9.67
C ASN A 115 8.46 -2.39 -9.85
N PHE A 116 9.54 -2.15 -9.09
CA PHE A 116 10.32 -0.89 -9.08
C PHE A 116 11.82 -1.17 -8.99
N PRO A 117 12.45 -1.77 -10.03
CA PRO A 117 13.84 -2.24 -9.97
C PRO A 117 14.86 -1.15 -9.60
N ASN A 118 14.59 0.10 -9.98
CA ASN A 118 15.48 1.23 -9.68
C ASN A 118 15.59 1.53 -8.17
N THR A 119 14.64 1.05 -7.35
CA THR A 119 14.67 1.27 -5.90
C THR A 119 15.67 0.38 -5.18
N LEU A 120 16.11 -0.71 -5.81
CA LEU A 120 17.08 -1.63 -5.23
C LEU A 120 18.43 -0.97 -4.96
N GLU A 121 19.00 -0.33 -5.97
CA GLU A 121 20.31 0.33 -5.82
C GLU A 121 20.20 1.52 -4.87
N SER A 122 19.11 2.29 -4.98
CA SER A 122 18.85 3.40 -4.06
C SER A 122 18.75 2.93 -2.60
N SER A 123 18.15 1.78 -2.32
CA SER A 123 18.00 1.27 -0.95
C SER A 123 19.33 0.98 -0.24
N LYS A 124 20.41 0.68 -1.00
CA LYS A 124 21.76 0.43 -0.45
C LYS A 124 22.43 1.68 0.13
N ILE A 125 21.93 2.88 -0.20
CA ILE A 125 22.46 4.15 0.29
C ILE A 125 22.05 4.40 1.76
N PHE A 126 20.99 3.76 2.20
CA PHE A 126 20.38 3.95 3.51
C PHE A 126 21.06 3.11 4.59
N ASP A 127 21.05 3.59 5.82
CA ASP A 127 21.66 2.89 6.97
C ASP A 127 20.83 1.69 7.40
N ARG A 128 19.49 1.79 7.22
CA ARG A 128 18.55 0.67 7.36
C ARG A 128 17.58 0.64 6.18
N ALA A 129 17.37 -0.52 5.63
CA ALA A 129 16.42 -0.71 4.52
C ALA A 129 15.51 -1.91 4.79
N TYR A 130 14.22 -1.73 4.45
CA TYR A 130 13.19 -2.71 4.69
C TYR A 130 12.35 -2.96 3.42
N SER A 131 11.90 -4.19 3.24
CA SER A 131 10.86 -4.56 2.27
C SER A 131 9.68 -5.24 2.96
N PHE A 132 8.48 -4.99 2.44
CA PHE A 132 7.28 -5.72 2.86
C PHE A 132 7.19 -7.11 2.20
N ASP A 133 7.99 -7.37 1.16
CA ASP A 133 8.00 -8.63 0.43
C ASP A 133 9.12 -9.54 0.96
N PRO A 134 8.79 -10.71 1.54
CA PRO A 134 9.79 -11.62 2.07
C PRO A 134 10.78 -12.09 1.01
N ASN A 135 10.36 -12.30 -0.24
CA ASN A 135 11.24 -12.73 -1.31
C ASN A 135 12.32 -11.68 -1.67
N ASP A 136 12.02 -10.38 -1.47
CA ASP A 136 13.04 -9.35 -1.62
C ASP A 136 14.12 -9.50 -0.54
N CYS A 137 13.69 -9.81 0.70
CA CYS A 137 14.60 -9.98 1.83
C CYS A 137 15.43 -11.26 1.72
N ASP A 138 14.87 -12.33 1.20
CA ASP A 138 15.62 -13.58 0.91
C ASP A 138 16.65 -13.39 -0.20
N LYS A 139 16.38 -12.49 -1.14
CA LYS A 139 17.23 -12.23 -2.30
C LYS A 139 18.30 -11.18 -2.06
N TYR A 140 18.06 -10.23 -1.16
CA TYR A 140 18.90 -9.05 -0.97
C TYR A 140 19.21 -8.85 0.52
N ASP A 141 20.39 -9.24 0.97
CA ASP A 141 20.84 -9.30 2.38
C ASP A 141 20.72 -7.97 3.14
N HIS A 142 20.77 -6.82 2.44
CA HIS A 142 20.63 -5.51 3.08
C HIS A 142 19.19 -5.13 3.38
N LEU A 143 18.20 -5.85 2.84
CA LEU A 143 16.78 -5.63 3.10
C LEU A 143 16.31 -6.49 4.28
N LYS A 144 15.68 -5.86 5.26
CA LYS A 144 15.03 -6.54 6.38
C LYS A 144 13.53 -6.62 6.13
N TYR A 145 12.93 -7.73 6.52
CA TYR A 145 11.48 -7.88 6.39
C TYR A 145 10.74 -6.99 7.39
N LEU A 146 9.83 -6.19 6.88
CA LEU A 146 8.86 -5.43 7.66
C LEU A 146 7.52 -5.50 6.95
N PRO A 147 6.55 -6.27 7.47
CA PRO A 147 5.24 -6.43 6.83
C PRO A 147 4.49 -5.10 6.77
N LEU A 148 3.47 -5.04 5.92
CA LEU A 148 2.49 -3.98 5.93
C LEU A 148 1.66 -4.04 7.23
N PHE A 149 0.80 -3.04 7.43
CA PHE A 149 0.08 -2.82 8.67
C PHE A 149 -1.41 -2.57 8.43
N TYR A 150 -2.19 -2.70 9.48
CA TYR A 150 -3.50 -2.07 9.57
C TYR A 150 -3.39 -0.81 10.46
N SER A 151 -4.25 0.18 10.24
CA SER A 151 -4.12 1.48 10.92
C SER A 151 -5.33 1.87 11.78
N LYS A 152 -6.43 1.13 11.68
CA LYS A 152 -7.60 1.25 12.57
C LYS A 152 -7.89 -0.08 13.20
N LYS A 153 -8.11 -0.09 14.51
CA LYS A 153 -8.59 -1.27 15.23
C LYS A 153 -10.07 -1.51 14.94
N TYR A 154 -10.51 -2.75 15.13
CA TYR A 154 -11.93 -3.14 14.95
C TYR A 154 -12.88 -2.20 15.68
N ASP A 155 -12.56 -1.86 16.93
CA ASP A 155 -13.39 -1.03 17.80
C ASP A 155 -13.37 0.46 17.43
N ASP A 156 -12.37 0.93 16.65
CA ASP A 156 -12.28 2.30 16.14
C ASP A 156 -13.21 2.58 14.95
N VAL A 157 -13.83 1.52 14.40
CA VAL A 157 -14.76 1.61 13.26
C VAL A 157 -16.16 1.41 13.77
N GLU A 158 -17.08 2.30 13.33
CA GLU A 158 -18.50 2.21 13.66
C GLU A 158 -19.04 0.78 13.54
N GLU A 159 -19.83 0.35 14.53
CA GLU A 159 -20.44 -0.97 14.52
C GLU A 159 -21.46 -1.07 13.39
N VAL A 160 -21.34 -2.13 12.61
CA VAL A 160 -22.20 -2.42 11.46
C VAL A 160 -22.59 -3.89 11.48
N GLU A 161 -23.82 -4.17 11.11
CA GLU A 161 -24.26 -5.55 10.92
C GLU A 161 -23.56 -6.17 9.71
N LYS A 162 -22.89 -7.31 9.90
CA LYS A 162 -22.24 -8.04 8.81
C LYS A 162 -23.27 -8.68 7.90
N ASN A 163 -23.19 -8.37 6.62
CA ASN A 163 -23.95 -9.08 5.61
C ASN A 163 -23.23 -10.37 5.17
N ASP A 164 -23.98 -11.40 4.85
CA ASP A 164 -23.46 -12.71 4.42
C ASP A 164 -23.14 -12.75 2.92
N LYS A 165 -22.34 -11.77 2.47
CA LYS A 165 -21.91 -11.61 1.07
C LYS A 165 -20.41 -11.51 0.96
N VAL A 166 -19.92 -11.69 -0.27
CA VAL A 166 -18.51 -11.49 -0.62
C VAL A 166 -18.33 -10.15 -1.31
N LEU A 167 -17.38 -9.35 -0.83
CA LEU A 167 -16.99 -8.08 -1.44
C LEU A 167 -15.77 -8.28 -2.34
N ILE A 168 -15.88 -7.86 -3.60
CA ILE A 168 -14.73 -7.63 -4.48
C ILE A 168 -14.49 -6.13 -4.57
N PHE A 169 -13.52 -5.63 -3.81
CA PHE A 169 -13.17 -4.22 -3.73
C PHE A 169 -11.74 -3.99 -4.21
N THR A 170 -11.59 -3.57 -5.47
CA THR A 170 -10.25 -3.52 -6.09
C THR A 170 -10.14 -2.44 -7.17
N THR A 171 -8.87 -2.01 -7.40
CA THR A 171 -8.51 -1.18 -8.55
C THR A 171 -8.29 -2.05 -9.77
N ILE A 172 -8.96 -1.73 -10.87
CA ILE A 172 -8.83 -2.45 -12.12
C ILE A 172 -7.63 -1.93 -12.91
N LYS A 173 -6.77 -2.85 -13.31
CA LYS A 173 -5.66 -2.69 -14.25
C LYS A 173 -5.86 -3.64 -15.43
N LYS A 174 -5.10 -3.47 -16.51
CA LYS A 174 -5.13 -4.35 -17.69
C LYS A 174 -4.96 -5.82 -17.28
N GLY A 175 -5.79 -6.69 -17.82
CA GLY A 175 -5.77 -8.15 -17.56
C GLY A 175 -6.39 -8.60 -16.24
N LYS A 176 -6.74 -7.68 -15.33
CA LYS A 176 -7.29 -8.06 -14.00
C LYS A 176 -8.78 -8.44 -14.07
N LEU A 177 -9.54 -7.93 -15.05
CA LEU A 177 -10.97 -8.21 -15.13
C LEU A 177 -11.29 -9.68 -15.31
N ARG A 178 -10.57 -10.38 -16.20
CA ARG A 178 -10.77 -11.81 -16.44
C ARG A 178 -10.57 -12.64 -15.16
N GLN A 179 -9.54 -12.32 -14.40
CA GLN A 179 -9.28 -12.99 -13.12
C GLN A 179 -10.40 -12.73 -12.11
N ILE A 180 -10.87 -11.48 -12.01
CA ILE A 180 -11.98 -11.12 -11.13
C ILE A 180 -13.27 -11.84 -11.53
N GLU A 181 -13.57 -11.95 -12.82
CA GLU A 181 -14.75 -12.67 -13.32
C GLU A 181 -14.71 -14.16 -13.00
N GLN A 182 -13.54 -14.78 -13.17
CA GLN A 182 -13.38 -16.18 -12.83
C GLN A 182 -13.61 -16.42 -11.33
N ILE A 183 -13.00 -15.59 -10.49
CA ILE A 183 -13.18 -15.64 -9.02
C ILE A 183 -14.66 -15.41 -8.66
N GLU A 184 -15.30 -14.39 -9.24
CA GLU A 184 -16.72 -14.12 -9.03
C GLU A 184 -17.61 -15.33 -9.41
N SER A 185 -17.37 -15.92 -10.58
CA SER A 185 -18.11 -17.07 -11.07
C SER A 185 -18.01 -18.26 -10.11
N ASP A 186 -16.81 -18.53 -9.60
CA ASP A 186 -16.59 -19.66 -8.69
C ASP A 186 -17.19 -19.41 -7.31
N ILE A 187 -17.08 -18.19 -6.77
CA ILE A 187 -17.67 -17.82 -5.47
C ILE A 187 -19.18 -17.76 -5.55
N SER A 188 -19.75 -17.34 -6.67
CA SER A 188 -21.22 -17.18 -6.83
C SER A 188 -22.00 -18.48 -6.71
N LYS A 189 -21.31 -19.62 -6.77
CA LYS A 189 -21.89 -20.96 -6.47
C LYS A 189 -22.26 -21.12 -4.99
N TYR A 190 -21.65 -20.32 -4.11
CA TYR A 190 -21.78 -20.45 -2.65
C TYR A 190 -22.39 -19.20 -2.00
N LYS A 191 -22.00 -18.00 -2.46
CA LYS A 191 -22.35 -16.72 -1.85
C LYS A 191 -22.64 -15.64 -2.89
N LYS A 192 -23.51 -14.70 -2.54
CA LYS A 192 -23.75 -13.50 -3.36
C LYS A 192 -22.48 -12.63 -3.35
N VAL A 193 -22.11 -12.13 -4.52
CA VAL A 193 -20.91 -11.28 -4.70
C VAL A 193 -21.33 -9.85 -5.04
N ASP A 194 -20.84 -8.90 -4.26
CA ASP A 194 -20.96 -7.47 -4.56
C ASP A 194 -19.59 -6.96 -5.06
N LYS A 195 -19.61 -6.13 -6.11
CA LYS A 195 -18.38 -5.62 -6.74
C LYS A 195 -18.28 -4.11 -6.63
N ARG A 196 -17.09 -3.64 -6.26
CA ARG A 196 -16.71 -2.23 -6.25
C ARG A 196 -15.40 -2.06 -7.01
N LEU A 197 -15.51 -1.95 -8.32
CA LEU A 197 -14.37 -1.93 -9.25
C LEU A 197 -13.97 -0.48 -9.54
N PHE A 198 -12.81 -0.06 -9.01
CA PHE A 198 -12.33 1.31 -9.20
C PHE A 198 -11.51 1.43 -10.48
N LEU A 199 -11.81 2.47 -11.27
CA LEU A 199 -11.01 2.95 -12.40
C LEU A 199 -10.60 4.41 -12.18
N GLN A 200 -9.37 4.76 -12.55
CA GLN A 200 -8.81 6.10 -12.30
C GLN A 200 -9.58 7.23 -12.99
N SER A 201 -10.19 6.98 -14.16
CA SER A 201 -10.99 7.95 -14.87
C SER A 201 -11.84 7.32 -15.98
N LYS A 202 -12.84 8.06 -16.44
CA LYS A 202 -13.64 7.67 -17.63
C LYS A 202 -12.79 7.56 -18.90
N LEU A 203 -11.69 8.33 -19.01
CA LEU A 203 -10.76 8.23 -20.14
C LEU A 203 -10.02 6.89 -20.12
N VAL A 204 -9.62 6.41 -18.94
CA VAL A 204 -9.00 5.07 -18.78
C VAL A 204 -9.99 3.98 -19.17
N PHE A 205 -11.29 4.13 -18.85
CA PHE A 205 -12.33 3.19 -19.32
C PHE A 205 -12.37 3.11 -20.84
N TRP A 206 -12.42 4.24 -21.54
CA TRP A 206 -12.46 4.26 -23.01
C TRP A 206 -11.17 3.71 -23.62
N TYR A 207 -10.01 4.02 -23.03
CA TYR A 207 -8.76 3.43 -23.47
C TYR A 207 -8.80 1.89 -23.39
N TYR A 208 -9.22 1.32 -22.25
CA TYR A 208 -9.36 -0.12 -22.13
C TYR A 208 -10.45 -0.68 -23.02
N LYS A 209 -11.57 0.03 -23.19
CA LYS A 209 -12.66 -0.37 -24.10
C LYS A 209 -12.18 -0.58 -25.54
N LEU A 210 -11.21 0.22 -25.99
CA LEU A 210 -10.63 0.13 -27.33
C LEU A 210 -9.54 -0.95 -27.45
N PHE A 211 -8.71 -1.11 -26.42
CA PHE A 211 -7.47 -1.89 -26.50
C PHE A 211 -7.46 -3.17 -25.65
N ASP A 212 -8.52 -3.44 -24.87
CA ASP A 212 -8.62 -4.62 -24.02
C ASP A 212 -9.96 -5.34 -24.28
N ALA A 213 -9.87 -6.57 -24.79
CA ALA A 213 -11.05 -7.36 -25.15
C ALA A 213 -11.96 -7.64 -23.95
N ASP A 214 -11.38 -7.78 -22.75
CA ASP A 214 -12.11 -8.08 -21.51
C ASP A 214 -13.04 -6.92 -21.12
N PHE A 215 -12.74 -5.67 -21.56
CA PHE A 215 -13.59 -4.51 -21.31
C PHE A 215 -14.78 -4.38 -22.26
N LYS A 216 -14.84 -5.12 -23.38
CA LYS A 216 -15.88 -4.95 -24.41
C LYS A 216 -17.31 -5.12 -23.88
N LYS A 217 -17.53 -6.02 -22.93
CA LYS A 217 -18.85 -6.28 -22.33
C LYS A 217 -19.26 -5.29 -21.23
N TYR A 218 -18.29 -4.57 -20.64
CA TYR A 218 -18.55 -3.65 -19.53
C TYR A 218 -19.05 -2.28 -20.01
N ARG A 219 -19.82 -1.63 -19.14
CA ARG A 219 -20.33 -0.25 -19.30
C ARG A 219 -19.67 0.64 -18.24
N MET A 220 -19.65 1.94 -18.47
CA MET A 220 -19.07 2.91 -17.53
C MET A 220 -19.67 2.82 -16.11
N LYS A 221 -20.96 2.50 -16.00
CA LYS A 221 -21.66 2.37 -14.73
C LYS A 221 -21.23 1.16 -13.89
N ASP A 222 -20.53 0.20 -14.49
CA ASP A 222 -20.02 -1.00 -13.80
C ASP A 222 -18.75 -0.69 -12.98
N PHE A 223 -18.26 0.56 -13.08
CA PHE A 223 -17.06 1.03 -12.40
C PHE A 223 -17.32 2.25 -11.53
N VAL A 224 -16.53 2.37 -10.45
CA VAL A 224 -16.46 3.54 -9.59
C VAL A 224 -15.25 4.38 -10.00
N TYR A 225 -15.41 5.70 -10.13
CA TYR A 225 -14.36 6.63 -10.58
C TYR A 225 -13.89 7.56 -9.44
N THR A 226 -14.61 7.58 -8.33
CA THR A 226 -14.21 8.29 -7.11
C THR A 226 -13.54 7.32 -6.16
N ARG A 227 -12.38 7.69 -5.64
CA ARG A 227 -11.69 6.87 -4.64
C ARG A 227 -12.51 6.87 -3.35
N THR A 228 -12.72 5.69 -2.80
CA THR A 228 -13.24 5.54 -1.44
C THR A 228 -12.18 6.05 -0.47
N ASN A 229 -12.52 6.94 0.46
CA ASN A 229 -11.59 7.35 1.51
C ASN A 229 -11.32 6.16 2.44
N TYR A 230 -10.28 6.30 3.27
CA TYR A 230 -9.83 5.18 4.11
C TYR A 230 -10.90 4.77 5.15
N SER A 231 -11.56 5.73 5.78
CA SER A 231 -12.59 5.45 6.79
C SER A 231 -13.77 4.68 6.20
N ASP A 232 -14.26 5.10 5.03
CA ASP A 232 -15.35 4.40 4.33
C ASP A 232 -14.92 3.01 3.85
N ALA A 233 -13.65 2.84 3.47
CA ALA A 233 -13.13 1.53 3.08
C ALA A 233 -13.10 0.56 4.29
N CYS A 234 -12.67 1.03 5.46
CA CYS A 234 -12.69 0.24 6.70
C CYS A 234 -14.12 -0.16 7.08
N LYS A 235 -15.07 0.79 7.05
CA LYS A 235 -16.49 0.52 7.32
C LYS A 235 -17.04 -0.51 6.34
N LEU A 236 -16.76 -0.33 5.05
CA LEU A 236 -17.19 -1.26 4.01
C LEU A 236 -16.62 -2.68 4.25
N MET A 237 -15.36 -2.81 4.65
CA MET A 237 -14.78 -4.11 4.97
C MET A 237 -15.41 -4.74 6.23
N LYS A 238 -15.66 -3.95 7.26
CA LYS A 238 -16.33 -4.42 8.48
C LYS A 238 -17.76 -4.91 8.20
N GLU A 239 -18.43 -4.33 7.21
CA GLU A 239 -19.82 -4.65 6.81
C GLU A 239 -19.97 -6.01 6.11
N TYR A 240 -18.91 -6.54 5.47
CA TYR A 240 -18.97 -7.80 4.73
C TYR A 240 -18.36 -8.97 5.51
N SER A 241 -19.01 -10.16 5.40
CA SER A 241 -18.46 -11.37 6.01
C SER A 241 -17.24 -11.91 5.27
N TYR A 242 -17.12 -11.61 3.97
CA TYR A 242 -16.03 -12.12 3.12
C TYR A 242 -15.50 -11.02 2.20
N ILE A 243 -14.21 -11.03 1.96
CA ILE A 243 -13.57 -10.13 0.99
C ILE A 243 -12.58 -10.88 0.10
N VAL A 244 -12.50 -10.44 -1.15
CA VAL A 244 -11.51 -10.97 -2.11
C VAL A 244 -10.31 -10.03 -2.17
N ASP A 245 -9.11 -10.57 -1.99
CA ASP A 245 -7.85 -9.89 -2.24
C ASP A 245 -7.07 -10.57 -3.38
N VAL A 246 -6.82 -9.79 -4.43
CA VAL A 246 -6.05 -10.21 -5.59
C VAL A 246 -4.85 -9.27 -5.70
N PRO A 247 -3.70 -9.62 -5.10
CA PRO A 247 -2.46 -8.87 -5.25
C PRO A 247 -2.03 -8.69 -6.70
N MET A 248 -1.02 -7.86 -6.92
CA MET A 248 -0.37 -7.78 -8.23
C MET A 248 0.43 -9.06 -8.48
N ASN A 249 0.53 -9.45 -9.75
CA ASN A 249 1.43 -10.54 -10.15
C ASN A 249 2.87 -10.22 -9.68
N ASN A 250 3.58 -11.23 -9.22
CA ASN A 250 4.96 -11.14 -8.69
C ASN A 250 5.09 -10.37 -7.35
N GLN A 251 4.00 -10.23 -6.60
CA GLN A 251 4.02 -9.68 -5.24
C GLN A 251 3.72 -10.81 -4.25
N ASN A 252 4.67 -11.09 -3.38
CA ASN A 252 4.58 -12.18 -2.41
C ASN A 252 4.25 -11.66 -0.99
N GLY A 253 4.58 -10.41 -0.72
CA GLY A 253 4.21 -9.75 0.53
C GLY A 253 2.69 -9.68 0.72
N LEU A 254 2.24 -9.76 1.97
CA LEU A 254 0.84 -9.64 2.32
C LEU A 254 0.38 -8.18 2.14
N THR A 255 -0.77 -8.00 1.52
CA THR A 255 -1.31 -6.66 1.24
C THR A 255 -1.88 -6.00 2.50
N ILE A 256 -2.03 -4.68 2.49
CA ILE A 256 -2.79 -3.97 3.52
C ILE A 256 -4.21 -4.54 3.63
N ARG A 257 -4.82 -4.96 2.51
CA ARG A 257 -6.14 -5.60 2.49
C ARG A 257 -6.19 -6.86 3.34
N THR A 258 -5.13 -7.67 3.30
CA THR A 258 -5.00 -8.86 4.15
C THR A 258 -5.00 -8.48 5.64
N MET A 259 -4.19 -7.48 6.02
CA MET A 259 -4.10 -7.01 7.40
C MET A 259 -5.43 -6.47 7.90
N GLU A 260 -6.08 -5.64 7.10
CA GLU A 260 -7.38 -5.03 7.42
C GLU A 260 -8.50 -6.07 7.48
N ALA A 261 -8.52 -7.07 6.58
CA ALA A 261 -9.53 -8.11 6.58
C ALA A 261 -9.49 -8.92 7.89
N ILE A 262 -8.30 -9.30 8.35
CA ILE A 262 -8.12 -10.03 9.61
C ILE A 262 -8.54 -9.15 10.80
N GLU A 263 -8.11 -7.88 10.84
CA GLU A 263 -8.48 -6.95 11.91
C GLU A 263 -10.00 -6.73 11.97
N PHE A 264 -10.65 -6.55 10.83
CA PHE A 264 -12.10 -6.34 10.79
C PHE A 264 -12.92 -7.64 10.86
N ARG A 265 -12.28 -8.77 11.19
CA ARG A 265 -12.92 -10.08 11.32
C ARG A 265 -13.70 -10.47 10.07
N THR A 266 -13.16 -10.12 8.90
CA THR A 266 -13.72 -10.40 7.57
C THR A 266 -12.93 -11.54 6.95
N LYS A 267 -13.61 -12.62 6.56
CA LYS A 267 -12.94 -13.80 6.01
C LYS A 267 -12.36 -13.48 4.64
N LEU A 268 -11.15 -13.94 4.40
CA LEU A 268 -10.34 -13.56 3.24
C LEU A 268 -10.31 -14.67 2.20
N ILE A 269 -10.63 -14.33 0.96
CA ILE A 269 -10.40 -15.16 -0.22
C ILE A 269 -9.25 -14.51 -0.99
N THR A 270 -8.09 -15.17 -1.06
CA THR A 270 -6.90 -14.54 -1.67
C THR A 270 -6.23 -15.42 -2.70
N THR A 271 -5.57 -14.79 -3.67
CA THR A 271 -4.67 -15.48 -4.61
C THR A 271 -3.22 -15.54 -4.11
N ASN A 272 -2.90 -14.89 -2.99
CA ASN A 272 -1.57 -14.90 -2.39
C ASN A 272 -1.36 -16.17 -1.55
N LYS A 273 -0.57 -17.09 -2.08
CA LYS A 273 -0.26 -18.35 -1.41
C LYS A 273 0.66 -18.18 -0.19
N ASN A 274 1.45 -17.11 -0.14
CA ASN A 274 2.42 -16.90 0.93
C ASN A 274 1.77 -16.58 2.29
N ILE A 275 0.47 -16.35 2.32
CA ILE A 275 -0.24 -16.16 3.57
C ILE A 275 -0.13 -17.38 4.50
N VAL A 276 0.08 -18.59 3.97
CA VAL A 276 0.22 -19.82 4.78
C VAL A 276 1.46 -19.81 5.66
N GLU A 277 2.49 -19.05 5.26
CA GLU A 277 3.73 -18.87 6.02
C GLU A 277 3.59 -17.81 7.13
N SER A 278 2.44 -17.11 7.15
CA SER A 278 2.18 -16.05 8.11
C SER A 278 1.42 -16.60 9.31
N ASP A 279 1.69 -16.04 10.48
CA ASP A 279 0.91 -16.28 11.71
C ASP A 279 -0.52 -15.71 11.65
N LEU A 280 -0.85 -14.92 10.64
CA LEU A 280 -2.23 -14.50 10.34
C LEU A 280 -3.05 -15.62 9.69
N TYR A 281 -2.42 -16.68 9.22
CA TYR A 281 -3.13 -17.75 8.54
C TYR A 281 -3.94 -18.59 9.52
N ASN A 282 -5.21 -18.73 9.21
CA ASN A 282 -6.12 -19.69 9.83
C ASN A 282 -7.11 -20.17 8.75
N SER A 283 -7.22 -21.46 8.53
CA SER A 283 -8.06 -22.04 7.46
C SER A 283 -9.54 -21.69 7.60
N SER A 284 -10.02 -21.40 8.81
CA SER A 284 -11.38 -20.90 9.02
C SER A 284 -11.57 -19.47 8.54
N ASN A 285 -10.50 -18.66 8.48
CA ASN A 285 -10.54 -17.24 8.13
C ASN A 285 -10.09 -16.95 6.72
N VAL A 286 -9.19 -17.79 6.18
CA VAL A 286 -8.50 -17.54 4.90
C VAL A 286 -8.58 -18.77 4.01
N ILE A 287 -9.04 -18.56 2.78
CA ILE A 287 -8.98 -19.57 1.73
C ILE A 287 -8.18 -19.07 0.53
N ILE A 288 -7.36 -19.97 -0.04
CA ILE A 288 -6.53 -19.63 -1.19
C ILE A 288 -7.24 -20.08 -2.45
N TYR A 289 -7.56 -19.10 -3.29
CA TYR A 289 -8.11 -19.36 -4.61
C TYR A 289 -7.08 -20.11 -5.49
N PRO A 290 -7.49 -21.17 -6.26
CA PRO A 290 -8.86 -21.56 -6.61
C PRO A 290 -9.52 -22.60 -5.67
N ASN A 291 -8.93 -22.97 -4.55
CA ASN A 291 -9.39 -24.08 -3.71
C ASN A 291 -10.59 -23.65 -2.83
N ILE A 292 -11.67 -23.18 -3.45
CA ILE A 292 -12.86 -22.72 -2.74
C ILE A 292 -13.71 -23.94 -2.33
N GLU A 293 -14.03 -24.04 -1.03
CA GLU A 293 -14.83 -25.09 -0.45
C GLU A 293 -16.03 -24.55 0.31
N GLU A 294 -17.16 -25.22 0.25
CA GLU A 294 -18.40 -24.83 0.94
C GLU A 294 -18.22 -24.74 2.47
N ALA A 295 -17.39 -25.60 3.04
CA ALA A 295 -17.07 -25.62 4.46
C ALA A 295 -16.54 -24.27 4.96
N PHE A 296 -15.69 -23.61 4.15
CA PHE A 296 -15.16 -22.28 4.46
C PHE A 296 -16.27 -21.25 4.78
N PHE A 297 -17.37 -21.28 4.02
CA PHE A 297 -18.49 -20.34 4.22
C PHE A 297 -19.39 -20.67 5.41
N LYS A 298 -19.29 -21.89 5.97
CA LYS A 298 -20.07 -22.34 7.14
C LYS A 298 -19.34 -22.13 8.45
N GLU A 299 -18.02 -22.06 8.44
CA GLU A 299 -17.21 -21.84 9.64
C GLU A 299 -17.32 -20.40 10.15
N LYS A 300 -17.24 -20.23 11.47
CA LYS A 300 -17.17 -18.91 12.11
C LYS A 300 -15.75 -18.36 12.00
N PHE A 301 -15.63 -17.03 11.97
CA PHE A 301 -14.33 -16.37 12.06
C PHE A 301 -13.67 -16.69 13.41
N LYS A 302 -12.40 -17.06 13.39
CA LYS A 302 -11.56 -17.27 14.57
C LYS A 302 -10.66 -16.07 14.79
N ILE A 303 -10.67 -15.51 15.99
CA ILE A 303 -9.80 -14.39 16.33
C ILE A 303 -8.35 -14.85 16.29
N VAL A 304 -7.52 -14.07 15.61
CA VAL A 304 -6.08 -14.29 15.48
C VAL A 304 -5.38 -13.10 16.14
N ASP A 305 -4.28 -13.35 16.85
CA ASP A 305 -3.43 -12.27 17.36
C ASP A 305 -2.71 -11.59 16.18
N ASN A 306 -3.05 -10.34 15.97
CA ASN A 306 -2.51 -9.53 14.88
C ASN A 306 -1.92 -8.19 15.37
N GLU A 307 -1.77 -7.98 16.69
CA GLU A 307 -1.33 -6.72 17.28
C GLU A 307 0.03 -6.26 16.74
N LYS A 308 0.93 -7.19 16.41
CA LYS A 308 2.24 -6.84 15.82
C LYS A 308 2.15 -6.15 14.47
N TYR A 309 1.02 -6.30 13.75
CA TYR A 309 0.74 -5.64 12.46
C TYR A 309 0.03 -4.28 12.62
N TYR A 310 -0.18 -3.81 13.84
CA TYR A 310 -0.73 -2.48 14.06
C TYR A 310 0.30 -1.41 13.69
N ILE A 311 -0.16 -0.33 13.06
CA ILE A 311 0.69 0.77 12.56
C ILE A 311 1.67 1.32 13.60
N ASN A 312 1.34 1.26 14.89
CA ASN A 312 2.24 1.70 15.95
C ASN A 312 3.54 0.90 15.97
N ASN A 313 3.45 -0.43 15.82
CA ASN A 313 4.62 -1.30 15.80
C ASN A 313 5.44 -1.10 14.52
N PHE A 314 4.77 -0.94 13.39
CA PHE A 314 5.42 -0.57 12.13
C PHE A 314 6.26 0.71 12.27
N VAL A 315 5.67 1.76 12.84
CA VAL A 315 6.38 3.05 13.04
C VAL A 315 7.52 2.92 14.05
N LYS A 316 7.33 2.19 15.16
CA LYS A 316 8.41 1.95 16.14
C LYS A 316 9.60 1.26 15.49
N ILE A 317 9.38 0.24 14.67
CA ILE A 317 10.45 -0.46 13.95
C ILE A 317 11.17 0.50 12.97
N LEU A 318 10.46 1.32 12.22
CA LEU A 318 11.07 2.34 11.38
C LEU A 318 11.91 3.32 12.20
N LEU A 319 11.41 3.75 13.36
CA LEU A 319 12.13 4.67 14.25
C LEU A 319 13.26 3.97 15.01
N GLY A 320 13.28 2.65 15.14
CA GLY A 320 14.26 1.90 15.91
C GLY A 320 14.09 2.03 17.42
N ILE A 321 12.83 2.09 17.90
CA ILE A 321 12.47 2.26 19.31
C ILE A 321 11.50 1.17 19.77
#